data_d469ced459f7cbe40dc13f6d3227d12f
#
_entry.id   d469ced459f7cbe40dc13f6d3227d12f
#
_cell.length_a   1.000
_cell.length_b   1.000
_cell.length_c   1.000
_cell.angle_alpha   90.00
_cell.angle_beta   90.00
_cell.angle_gamma   90.00
#
_symmetry.space_group_name_H-M   'P 1'
#
loop_
_entity.id
_entity.type
_entity.pdbx_description
1 polymer ?
#
loop_
_entity_poly.entity_id
_entity_poly.type
_entity_poly.pdbx_seq_one_letter_code
_entity_poly.pdbx_strand_id
1 'polypeptide(L)'
;VLSMVDGVLLLVDAVEGPMPQTRFVTRKALAQGLKPIVVVNKIDRPGARPDWVLNQTFDLFDKLGATEDQLDFPVIYASALNGYAGTTDNVEELKKIGNMRAIFDAVIKYVPVRDDNPDGPLMLQICSLDYSTYVGKIGVGRVHRGRIYPNSEVAIMDGPDGTPRRAKINQILEFEGLERKEVNEAQAGDIILVTGIEELNIGTTITDKDHPEALPMLTVD
;
A
#
# COMPACT_ATOMS: atom_id res chain seq x y z
N VAL A 1 -1.23 -7.17 0.41
CA VAL A 1 -0.46 -5.92 0.22
C VAL A 1 -1.37 -4.69 0.33
N LEU A 2 -2.53 -4.63 -0.34
CA LEU A 2 -3.43 -3.48 -0.28
C LEU A 2 -3.94 -3.12 1.13
N SER A 3 -3.96 -4.06 2.05
CA SER A 3 -4.31 -3.82 3.46
C SER A 3 -3.29 -2.99 4.25
N MET A 4 -2.09 -2.81 3.71
CA MET A 4 -1.01 -2.04 4.35
C MET A 4 -0.95 -0.57 3.93
N VAL A 5 -1.69 -0.18 2.90
CA VAL A 5 -1.57 1.15 2.27
C VAL A 5 -2.79 2.03 2.53
N ASP A 6 -2.61 3.34 2.44
CA ASP A 6 -3.64 4.34 2.67
C ASP A 6 -4.18 4.95 1.37
N GLY A 7 -3.51 4.72 0.25
CA GLY A 7 -3.89 5.18 -1.08
C GLY A 7 -3.25 4.33 -2.17
N VAL A 8 -3.74 4.47 -3.38
CA VAL A 8 -3.22 3.76 -4.55
C VAL A 8 -3.06 4.71 -5.74
N LEU A 9 -1.96 4.57 -6.45
CA LEU A 9 -1.78 5.16 -7.77
C LEU A 9 -2.21 4.13 -8.81
N LEU A 10 -3.31 4.37 -9.50
CA LEU A 10 -3.76 3.51 -10.58
C LEU A 10 -3.16 3.99 -11.90
N LEU A 11 -2.17 3.26 -12.40
CA LEU A 11 -1.54 3.57 -13.68
C LEU A 11 -2.37 2.97 -14.82
N VAL A 12 -2.77 3.82 -15.75
CA VAL A 12 -3.53 3.44 -16.94
C VAL A 12 -2.76 3.91 -18.19
N ASP A 13 -2.66 3.04 -19.19
CA ASP A 13 -1.99 3.36 -20.46
C ASP A 13 -2.86 4.32 -21.29
N ALA A 14 -2.29 5.43 -21.75
CA ALA A 14 -3.01 6.45 -22.51
C ALA A 14 -3.51 5.96 -23.90
N VAL A 15 -2.98 4.85 -24.40
CA VAL A 15 -3.39 4.24 -25.69
C VAL A 15 -4.37 3.10 -25.46
N GLU A 16 -4.02 2.15 -24.57
CA GLU A 16 -4.76 0.90 -24.35
C GLU A 16 -5.93 1.06 -23.39
N GLY A 17 -5.85 2.02 -22.46
CA GLY A 17 -6.83 2.15 -21.38
C GLY A 17 -6.70 1.09 -20.28
N PRO A 18 -7.75 0.90 -19.47
CA PRO A 18 -7.74 -0.09 -18.40
C PRO A 18 -7.69 -1.52 -18.94
N MET A 19 -6.68 -2.29 -18.53
CA MET A 19 -6.46 -3.68 -18.93
C MET A 19 -7.13 -4.67 -17.93
N PRO A 20 -7.26 -5.96 -18.25
CA PRO A 20 -7.87 -6.95 -17.35
C PRO A 20 -7.24 -7.00 -15.95
N GLN A 21 -5.93 -6.88 -15.85
CA GLN A 21 -5.20 -6.83 -14.58
C GLN A 21 -5.58 -5.60 -13.76
N THR A 22 -5.75 -4.44 -14.41
CA THR A 22 -6.23 -3.20 -13.81
C THR A 22 -7.57 -3.43 -13.13
N ARG A 23 -8.50 -4.11 -13.79
CA ARG A 23 -9.84 -4.43 -13.24
C ARG A 23 -9.76 -5.21 -11.93
N PHE A 24 -8.91 -6.23 -11.86
CA PHE A 24 -8.77 -7.07 -10.68
C PHE A 24 -8.24 -6.29 -9.48
N VAL A 25 -7.15 -5.53 -9.67
CA VAL A 25 -6.53 -4.75 -8.60
C VAL A 25 -7.45 -3.60 -8.16
N THR A 26 -8.10 -2.93 -9.11
CA THR A 26 -9.05 -1.84 -8.82
C THR A 26 -10.20 -2.33 -7.96
N ARG A 27 -10.81 -3.47 -8.31
CA ARG A 27 -11.90 -4.06 -7.52
C ARG A 27 -11.49 -4.27 -6.06
N LYS A 28 -10.29 -4.81 -5.82
CA LYS A 28 -9.79 -5.03 -4.47
C LYS A 28 -9.48 -3.73 -3.73
N ALA A 29 -8.94 -2.74 -4.41
CA ALA A 29 -8.68 -1.42 -3.81
C ALA A 29 -9.97 -0.70 -3.42
N LEU A 30 -10.97 -0.67 -4.30
CA LEU A 30 -12.28 -0.06 -4.04
C LEU A 30 -13.01 -0.75 -2.89
N ALA A 31 -12.97 -2.09 -2.85
CA ALA A 31 -13.59 -2.88 -1.78
C ALA A 31 -12.99 -2.61 -0.39
N GLN A 32 -11.74 -2.15 -0.32
CA GLN A 32 -11.08 -1.73 0.91
C GLN A 32 -11.30 -0.24 1.25
N GLY A 33 -12.15 0.45 0.47
CA GLY A 33 -12.44 1.87 0.68
C GLY A 33 -11.32 2.81 0.23
N LEU A 34 -10.30 2.31 -0.49
CA LEU A 34 -9.24 3.16 -0.99
C LEU A 34 -9.74 4.07 -2.12
N LYS A 35 -9.30 5.33 -2.11
CA LYS A 35 -9.56 6.29 -3.18
C LYS A 35 -8.36 6.31 -4.14
N PRO A 36 -8.50 5.82 -5.39
CA PRO A 36 -7.40 5.81 -6.34
C PRO A 36 -7.08 7.22 -6.85
N ILE A 37 -5.80 7.49 -7.06
CA ILE A 37 -5.32 8.59 -7.91
C ILE A 37 -5.02 7.96 -9.26
N VAL A 38 -5.70 8.39 -10.31
CA VAL A 38 -5.52 7.86 -11.66
C VAL A 38 -4.36 8.56 -12.34
N VAL A 39 -3.38 7.80 -12.80
CA VAL A 39 -2.23 8.31 -13.56
C VAL A 39 -2.33 7.77 -14.99
N VAL A 40 -2.69 8.64 -15.92
CA VAL A 40 -2.72 8.34 -17.36
C VAL A 40 -1.30 8.46 -17.90
N ASN A 41 -0.61 7.32 -17.98
CA ASN A 41 0.80 7.24 -18.37
C ASN A 41 0.97 6.99 -19.87
N LYS A 42 2.15 7.29 -20.39
CA LYS A 42 2.51 7.18 -21.80
C LYS A 42 1.74 8.17 -22.68
N ILE A 43 1.45 9.35 -22.15
CA ILE A 43 0.72 10.42 -22.84
C ILE A 43 1.43 10.92 -24.10
N ASP A 44 2.74 10.71 -24.17
CA ASP A 44 3.63 11.05 -25.27
C ASP A 44 3.53 10.11 -26.47
N ARG A 45 2.86 8.97 -26.34
CA ARG A 45 2.78 7.97 -27.42
C ARG A 45 1.87 8.43 -28.56
N PRO A 46 2.25 8.15 -29.81
CA PRO A 46 1.32 8.27 -30.94
C PRO A 46 0.06 7.41 -30.69
N GLY A 47 -1.10 8.02 -30.88
CA GLY A 47 -2.38 7.34 -30.63
C GLY A 47 -2.88 7.43 -29.18
N ALA A 48 -2.21 8.19 -28.31
CA ALA A 48 -2.74 8.52 -26.98
C ALA A 48 -4.09 9.24 -27.10
N ARG A 49 -5.06 8.80 -26.30
CA ARG A 49 -6.45 9.29 -26.29
C ARG A 49 -6.95 9.42 -24.85
N PRO A 50 -6.41 10.40 -24.11
CA PRO A 50 -6.62 10.52 -22.67
C PRO A 50 -8.10 10.61 -22.27
N ASP A 51 -8.93 11.37 -22.99
CA ASP A 51 -10.37 11.49 -22.70
C ASP A 51 -11.10 10.13 -22.79
N TRP A 52 -10.79 9.35 -23.81
CA TRP A 52 -11.37 8.02 -23.96
C TRP A 52 -10.91 7.10 -22.80
N VAL A 53 -9.64 7.16 -22.44
CA VAL A 53 -9.07 6.36 -21.33
C VAL A 53 -9.73 6.73 -20.00
N LEU A 54 -9.96 8.00 -19.73
CA LEU A 54 -10.66 8.46 -18.53
C LEU A 54 -12.11 7.96 -18.49
N ASN A 55 -12.83 8.06 -19.60
CA ASN A 55 -14.20 7.55 -19.69
C ASN A 55 -14.23 6.03 -19.44
N GLN A 56 -13.30 5.25 -20.02
CA GLN A 56 -13.20 3.81 -19.78
C GLN A 56 -12.85 3.49 -18.31
N THR A 57 -12.02 4.31 -17.69
CA THR A 57 -11.64 4.16 -16.27
C THR A 57 -12.84 4.47 -15.36
N PHE A 58 -13.57 5.54 -15.65
CA PHE A 58 -14.80 5.89 -14.93
C PHE A 58 -15.85 4.78 -15.04
N ASP A 59 -16.12 4.30 -16.25
CA ASP A 59 -17.05 3.19 -16.51
C ASP A 59 -16.63 1.91 -15.77
N LEU A 60 -15.31 1.66 -15.66
CA LEU A 60 -14.80 0.52 -14.91
C LEU A 60 -15.09 0.67 -13.42
N PHE A 61 -14.87 1.84 -12.83
CA PHE A 61 -15.11 2.10 -11.41
C PHE A 61 -16.61 1.97 -11.09
N ASP A 62 -17.46 2.57 -11.90
CA ASP A 62 -18.92 2.49 -11.77
C ASP A 62 -19.40 1.02 -11.81
N LYS A 63 -18.96 0.25 -12.79
CA LYS A 63 -19.26 -1.20 -12.91
C LYS A 63 -18.74 -2.05 -11.75
N LEU A 64 -17.71 -1.59 -11.06
CA LEU A 64 -17.15 -2.25 -9.87
C LEU A 64 -17.84 -1.82 -8.57
N GLY A 65 -18.82 -0.93 -8.64
CA GLY A 65 -19.58 -0.45 -7.49
C GLY A 65 -18.84 0.58 -6.65
N ALA A 66 -18.01 1.42 -7.28
CA ALA A 66 -17.34 2.52 -6.61
C ALA A 66 -18.35 3.50 -5.97
N THR A 67 -18.00 4.07 -4.84
CA THR A 67 -18.77 5.15 -4.21
C THR A 67 -18.62 6.45 -4.99
N GLU A 68 -19.50 7.42 -4.76
CA GLU A 68 -19.41 8.75 -5.38
C GLU A 68 -18.04 9.40 -5.12
N ASP A 69 -17.52 9.28 -3.90
CA ASP A 69 -16.19 9.79 -3.53
C ASP A 69 -15.07 9.09 -4.30
N GLN A 70 -15.20 7.80 -4.57
CA GLN A 70 -14.24 7.04 -5.38
C GLN A 70 -14.34 7.35 -6.87
N LEU A 71 -15.51 7.71 -7.37
CA LEU A 71 -15.72 8.16 -8.75
C LEU A 71 -15.17 9.57 -9.01
N ASP A 72 -15.08 10.41 -7.98
CA ASP A 72 -14.42 11.71 -8.03
C ASP A 72 -12.90 11.58 -7.83
N PHE A 73 -12.27 10.75 -8.65
CA PHE A 73 -10.83 10.50 -8.56
C PHE A 73 -9.99 11.61 -9.18
N PRO A 74 -8.88 12.02 -8.56
CA PRO A 74 -7.92 12.92 -9.16
C PRO A 74 -7.17 12.26 -10.31
N VAL A 75 -6.84 13.06 -11.33
CA VAL A 75 -6.17 12.60 -12.55
C VAL A 75 -4.84 13.34 -12.72
N ILE A 76 -3.80 12.56 -13.01
CA ILE A 76 -2.48 13.04 -13.41
C ILE A 76 -2.14 12.43 -14.77
N TYR A 77 -1.63 13.24 -15.68
CA TYR A 77 -1.10 12.80 -16.97
C TYR A 77 0.42 12.72 -16.90
N ALA A 78 1.00 11.67 -17.42
CA ALA A 78 2.43 11.43 -17.28
C ALA A 78 3.08 10.74 -18.47
N SER A 79 4.35 10.99 -18.65
CA SER A 79 5.28 10.13 -19.38
C SER A 79 6.41 9.72 -18.45
N ALA A 80 6.31 8.54 -17.87
CA ALA A 80 7.33 8.02 -16.96
C ALA A 80 8.69 7.84 -17.69
N LEU A 81 8.65 7.46 -18.97
CA LEU A 81 9.86 7.31 -19.78
C LEU A 81 10.62 8.63 -19.94
N ASN A 82 9.89 9.73 -20.12
CA ASN A 82 10.48 11.06 -20.34
C ASN A 82 10.57 11.90 -19.06
N GLY A 83 10.07 11.37 -17.92
CA GLY A 83 10.24 11.99 -16.61
C GLY A 83 9.42 13.26 -16.36
N TYR A 84 8.23 13.37 -16.95
CA TYR A 84 7.33 14.50 -16.70
C TYR A 84 5.89 14.06 -16.36
N ALA A 85 5.23 14.87 -15.54
CA ALA A 85 3.82 14.69 -15.17
C ALA A 85 3.16 16.04 -14.86
N GLY A 86 1.82 16.09 -14.98
CA GLY A 86 1.04 17.29 -14.67
C GLY A 86 -0.46 17.00 -14.67
N THR A 87 -1.23 18.06 -14.46
CA THR A 87 -2.71 18.02 -14.44
C THR A 87 -3.35 18.33 -15.80
N THR A 88 -2.56 18.58 -16.82
CA THR A 88 -3.00 18.81 -18.21
C THR A 88 -2.62 17.61 -19.09
N ASP A 89 -3.42 17.33 -20.10
CA ASP A 89 -3.14 16.34 -21.14
C ASP A 89 -2.29 16.89 -22.30
N ASN A 90 -1.97 18.20 -22.28
CA ASN A 90 -1.16 18.85 -23.27
C ASN A 90 0.32 18.45 -23.13
N VAL A 91 0.79 17.60 -24.02
CA VAL A 91 2.16 17.06 -24.00
C VAL A 91 3.23 18.13 -24.04
N GLU A 92 3.03 19.23 -24.80
CA GLU A 92 4.01 20.31 -24.89
C GLU A 92 4.12 21.11 -23.58
N GLU A 93 3.02 21.28 -22.85
CA GLU A 93 3.03 21.86 -21.52
C GLU A 93 3.73 20.93 -20.52
N LEU A 94 3.44 19.65 -20.56
CA LEU A 94 4.09 18.64 -19.70
C LEU A 94 5.60 18.58 -19.92
N LYS A 95 6.07 18.65 -21.17
CA LYS A 95 7.50 18.74 -21.49
C LYS A 95 8.15 19.99 -20.89
N LYS A 96 7.46 21.13 -20.88
CA LYS A 96 7.97 22.36 -20.23
C LYS A 96 8.08 22.23 -18.72
N ILE A 97 7.14 21.51 -18.07
CA ILE A 97 7.20 21.19 -16.65
C ILE A 97 8.44 20.33 -16.34
N GLY A 98 8.72 19.31 -17.16
CA GLY A 98 9.97 18.55 -17.17
C GLY A 98 10.31 17.80 -15.88
N ASN A 99 9.32 17.48 -15.04
CA ASN A 99 9.51 16.73 -13.80
C ASN A 99 8.24 15.97 -13.40
N MET A 100 8.36 15.08 -12.41
CA MET A 100 7.29 14.21 -11.90
C MET A 100 6.59 14.75 -10.65
N ARG A 101 6.84 15.99 -10.24
CA ARG A 101 6.39 16.56 -8.98
C ARG A 101 4.88 16.49 -8.79
N ALA A 102 4.11 16.64 -9.87
CA ALA A 102 2.64 16.58 -9.82
C ALA A 102 2.09 15.28 -9.19
N ILE A 103 2.79 14.15 -9.36
CA ILE A 103 2.40 12.88 -8.71
C ILE A 103 2.57 12.98 -7.20
N PHE A 104 3.71 13.50 -6.72
CA PHE A 104 3.97 13.66 -5.28
C PHE A 104 3.01 14.66 -4.64
N ASP A 105 2.74 15.77 -5.31
CA ASP A 105 1.78 16.77 -4.85
C ASP A 105 0.35 16.17 -4.75
N ALA A 106 -0.03 15.31 -5.71
CA ALA A 106 -1.30 14.59 -5.67
C ALA A 106 -1.35 13.60 -4.49
N VAL A 107 -0.28 12.87 -4.23
CA VAL A 107 -0.20 11.96 -3.06
C VAL A 107 -0.38 12.74 -1.77
N ILE A 108 0.35 13.83 -1.57
CA ILE A 108 0.26 14.68 -0.37
C ILE A 108 -1.15 15.26 -0.20
N LYS A 109 -1.82 15.62 -1.30
CA LYS A 109 -3.12 16.26 -1.27
C LYS A 109 -4.28 15.28 -1.04
N TYR A 110 -4.22 14.08 -1.63
CA TYR A 110 -5.39 13.20 -1.75
C TYR A 110 -5.29 11.92 -0.94
N VAL A 111 -4.10 11.48 -0.54
CA VAL A 111 -3.97 10.34 0.37
C VAL A 111 -4.20 10.81 1.80
N PRO A 112 -5.16 10.20 2.53
CA PRO A 112 -5.45 10.64 3.89
C PRO A 112 -4.28 10.35 4.83
N VAL A 113 -3.98 11.29 5.71
CA VAL A 113 -3.07 11.06 6.84
C VAL A 113 -3.83 10.28 7.91
N ARG A 114 -3.26 9.18 8.38
CA ARG A 114 -3.83 8.41 9.48
C ARG A 114 -3.44 9.03 10.82
N ASP A 115 -4.36 8.94 11.77
CA ASP A 115 -4.10 9.25 13.17
C ASP A 115 -3.58 7.97 13.86
N ASP A 116 -2.33 7.63 13.58
CA ASP A 116 -1.68 6.47 14.16
C ASP A 116 -1.21 6.79 15.60
N ASN A 117 -1.44 5.86 16.53
CA ASN A 117 -1.05 6.01 17.93
C ASN A 117 0.21 5.22 18.26
N PRO A 118 1.41 5.87 18.28
CA PRO A 118 2.67 5.19 18.57
C PRO A 118 2.85 4.85 20.05
N ASP A 119 2.05 5.40 20.96
CA ASP A 119 2.20 5.23 22.41
C ASP A 119 1.25 4.17 22.99
N GLY A 120 0.38 3.59 22.17
CA GLY A 120 -0.52 2.50 22.55
C GLY A 120 0.17 1.13 22.58
N PRO A 121 -0.53 0.09 23.09
CA PRO A 121 -0.02 -1.28 23.03
C PRO A 121 0.21 -1.73 21.59
N LEU A 122 1.30 -2.46 21.36
CA LEU A 122 1.72 -2.91 20.02
C LEU A 122 0.60 -3.70 19.31
N MET A 123 0.37 -3.36 18.05
CA MET A 123 -0.48 -4.10 17.13
C MET A 123 0.09 -4.01 15.71
N LEU A 124 0.58 -5.13 15.18
CA LEU A 124 1.13 -5.27 13.83
C LEU A 124 0.49 -6.48 13.16
N GLN A 125 -0.11 -6.31 12.00
CA GLN A 125 -0.67 -7.44 11.25
C GLN A 125 0.23 -7.85 10.10
N ILE A 126 0.48 -9.15 10.00
CA ILE A 126 1.25 -9.76 8.92
C ILE A 126 0.37 -9.86 7.67
N CYS A 127 0.80 -9.22 6.59
CA CYS A 127 0.08 -9.15 5.32
C CYS A 127 0.76 -9.97 4.20
N SER A 128 2.03 -10.27 4.36
CA SER A 128 2.80 -11.09 3.42
C SER A 128 3.88 -11.87 4.17
N LEU A 129 4.27 -12.99 3.60
CA LEU A 129 5.36 -13.82 4.09
C LEU A 129 6.45 -13.93 3.04
N ASP A 130 7.68 -13.91 3.50
CA ASP A 130 8.89 -14.16 2.71
C ASP A 130 9.78 -15.17 3.45
N TYR A 131 10.81 -15.64 2.80
CA TYR A 131 11.74 -16.61 3.37
C TYR A 131 13.18 -16.31 2.97
N SER A 132 14.07 -16.43 3.93
CA SER A 132 15.51 -16.34 3.71
C SER A 132 16.20 -17.58 4.28
N THR A 133 17.18 -18.11 3.56
CA THR A 133 17.98 -19.25 4.03
C THR A 133 18.81 -18.93 5.28
N TYR A 134 19.01 -17.64 5.57
CA TYR A 134 19.81 -17.16 6.72
C TYR A 134 18.98 -16.88 7.97
N VAL A 135 17.80 -16.29 7.81
CA VAL A 135 16.97 -15.84 8.94
C VAL A 135 15.64 -16.58 9.07
N GLY A 136 15.36 -17.53 8.15
CA GLY A 136 14.11 -18.28 8.13
C GLY A 136 12.93 -17.48 7.61
N LYS A 137 11.77 -17.66 8.21
CA LYS A 137 10.53 -16.99 7.86
C LYS A 137 10.60 -15.50 8.19
N ILE A 138 10.14 -14.67 7.25
CA ILE A 138 10.06 -13.23 7.37
C ILE A 138 8.60 -12.81 7.23
N GLY A 139 8.05 -12.15 8.24
CA GLY A 139 6.74 -11.55 8.16
C GLY A 139 6.83 -10.09 7.70
N VAL A 140 6.00 -9.71 6.74
CA VAL A 140 5.87 -8.32 6.28
C VAL A 140 4.50 -7.80 6.70
N GLY A 141 4.49 -6.65 7.36
CA GLY A 141 3.25 -6.06 7.84
C GLY A 141 3.36 -4.59 8.19
N ARG A 142 2.21 -3.99 8.49
CA ARG A 142 2.12 -2.62 8.96
C ARG A 142 1.93 -2.60 10.47
N VAL A 143 2.64 -1.71 11.15
CA VAL A 143 2.38 -1.37 12.55
C VAL A 143 1.13 -0.50 12.62
N HIS A 144 0.05 -1.02 13.17
CA HIS A 144 -1.22 -0.31 13.30
C HIS A 144 -1.28 0.56 14.56
N ARG A 145 -0.55 0.17 15.61
CA ARG A 145 -0.48 0.88 16.89
C ARG A 145 0.79 0.51 17.63
N GLY A 146 1.31 1.43 18.43
CA GLY A 146 2.45 1.19 19.31
C GLY A 146 3.79 1.24 18.60
N ARG A 147 4.78 0.67 19.26
CA ARG A 147 6.18 0.57 18.81
C ARG A 147 6.65 -0.87 18.90
N ILE A 148 7.59 -1.23 18.04
CA ILE A 148 8.21 -2.54 18.03
C ILE A 148 9.73 -2.41 17.98
N TYR A 149 10.43 -3.31 18.67
CA TYR A 149 11.87 -3.30 18.81
C TYR A 149 12.46 -4.67 18.47
N PRO A 150 13.69 -4.73 17.94
CA PRO A 150 14.42 -5.98 17.81
C PRO A 150 14.72 -6.59 19.19
N ASN A 151 14.90 -7.90 19.24
CA ASN A 151 15.18 -8.66 20.45
C ASN A 151 14.12 -8.55 21.58
N SER A 152 12.90 -8.14 21.23
CA SER A 152 11.80 -7.96 22.19
C SER A 152 10.87 -9.16 22.26
N GLU A 153 10.23 -9.31 23.44
CA GLU A 153 9.16 -10.28 23.64
C GLU A 153 7.81 -9.68 23.22
N VAL A 154 7.04 -10.46 22.49
CA VAL A 154 5.70 -10.11 21.99
C VAL A 154 4.75 -11.28 22.19
N ALA A 155 3.47 -11.08 21.91
CA ALA A 155 2.51 -12.15 21.68
C ALA A 155 2.12 -12.22 20.20
N ILE A 156 1.70 -13.39 19.74
CA ILE A 156 1.09 -13.60 18.43
C ILE A 156 -0.31 -14.18 18.59
N MET A 157 -1.23 -13.70 17.76
CA MET A 157 -2.63 -14.15 17.75
C MET A 157 -3.13 -14.33 16.33
N ASP A 158 -3.87 -15.40 16.10
CA ASP A 158 -4.55 -15.67 14.84
C ASP A 158 -6.04 -15.26 14.97
N GLY A 159 -6.29 -13.97 14.82
CA GLY A 159 -7.60 -13.35 14.96
C GLY A 159 -8.00 -12.98 16.39
N PRO A 160 -9.10 -12.22 16.58
CA PRO A 160 -9.55 -11.71 17.89
C PRO A 160 -9.87 -12.81 18.90
N ASP A 161 -10.37 -13.95 18.43
CA ASP A 161 -10.72 -15.11 19.28
C ASP A 161 -9.55 -16.10 19.46
N GLY A 162 -8.38 -15.78 18.86
CA GLY A 162 -7.20 -16.61 18.96
C GLY A 162 -6.56 -16.58 20.35
N THR A 163 -5.94 -17.71 20.74
CA THR A 163 -5.19 -17.75 21.99
C THR A 163 -3.84 -17.07 21.83
N PRO A 164 -3.49 -16.09 22.69
CA PRO A 164 -2.19 -15.44 22.64
C PRO A 164 -1.06 -16.43 22.90
N ARG A 165 -0.04 -16.41 22.02
CA ARG A 165 1.19 -17.21 22.17
C ARG A 165 2.37 -16.29 22.32
N ARG A 166 3.25 -16.54 23.25
CA ARG A 166 4.48 -15.75 23.41
C ARG A 166 5.45 -16.03 22.29
N ALA A 167 6.09 -14.99 21.80
CA ALA A 167 7.11 -15.06 20.76
C ALA A 167 8.19 -14.01 21.00
N LYS A 168 9.32 -14.16 20.31
CA LYS A 168 10.42 -13.22 20.37
C LYS A 168 10.77 -12.74 18.96
N ILE A 169 10.84 -11.42 18.81
CA ILE A 169 11.37 -10.76 17.62
C ILE A 169 12.90 -10.86 17.65
N ASN A 170 13.55 -11.23 16.56
CA ASN A 170 14.98 -11.13 16.42
C ASN A 170 15.36 -9.77 15.83
N GLN A 171 15.01 -9.55 14.56
CA GLN A 171 15.33 -8.33 13.83
C GLN A 171 14.06 -7.70 13.29
N ILE A 172 14.10 -6.40 13.13
CA ILE A 172 13.13 -5.63 12.34
C ILE A 172 13.88 -4.86 11.24
N LEU A 173 13.30 -4.86 10.04
CA LEU A 173 13.88 -4.21 8.87
C LEU A 173 12.83 -3.34 8.19
N GLU A 174 13.29 -2.28 7.57
CA GLU A 174 12.50 -1.39 6.70
C GLU A 174 12.97 -1.50 5.25
N PHE A 175 12.11 -1.07 4.32
CA PHE A 175 12.48 -0.93 2.93
C PHE A 175 13.11 0.45 2.70
N GLU A 176 14.34 0.48 2.23
CA GLU A 176 15.02 1.69 1.76
C GLU A 176 15.30 1.52 0.26
N GLY A 177 14.40 2.04 -0.58
CA GLY A 177 14.39 1.74 -2.00
C GLY A 177 14.10 0.26 -2.27
N LEU A 178 15.06 -0.45 -2.86
CA LEU A 178 14.98 -1.90 -3.11
C LEU A 178 15.69 -2.74 -2.03
N GLU A 179 16.40 -2.10 -1.13
CA GLU A 179 17.17 -2.77 -0.06
C GLU A 179 16.34 -2.91 1.21
N ARG A 180 16.74 -3.86 2.05
CA ARG A 180 16.20 -4.08 3.39
C ARG A 180 17.24 -3.62 4.39
N LYS A 181 16.87 -2.65 5.22
CA LYS A 181 17.75 -2.07 6.21
C LYS A 181 17.26 -2.42 7.62
N GLU A 182 18.16 -2.96 8.43
CA GLU A 182 17.87 -3.21 9.84
C GLU A 182 17.69 -1.91 10.59
N VAL A 183 16.65 -1.85 11.43
CA VAL A 183 16.34 -0.70 12.27
C VAL A 183 16.19 -1.11 13.73
N ASN A 184 16.38 -0.16 14.63
CA ASN A 184 16.31 -0.40 16.08
C ASN A 184 14.93 -0.14 16.68
N GLU A 185 14.03 0.48 15.93
CA GLU A 185 12.68 0.81 16.33
C GLU A 185 11.81 0.98 15.08
N ALA A 186 10.54 0.58 15.14
CA ALA A 186 9.51 1.00 14.21
C ALA A 186 8.24 1.33 15.01
N GLN A 187 7.39 2.19 14.43
CA GLN A 187 6.21 2.70 15.11
C GLN A 187 4.95 2.63 14.24
N ALA A 188 3.83 2.91 14.84
CA ALA A 188 2.54 2.98 14.15
C ALA A 188 2.64 3.79 12.85
N GLY A 189 2.17 3.21 11.75
CA GLY A 189 2.29 3.73 10.38
C GLY A 189 3.38 3.05 9.53
N ASP A 190 4.43 2.53 10.14
CA ASP A 190 5.54 1.92 9.42
C ASP A 190 5.17 0.55 8.83
N ILE A 191 5.70 0.25 7.66
CA ILE A 191 5.66 -1.07 7.03
C ILE A 191 7.01 -1.72 7.20
N ILE A 192 7.05 -2.84 7.91
CA ILE A 192 8.30 -3.49 8.32
C ILE A 192 8.33 -4.97 8.01
N LEU A 193 9.54 -5.51 8.04
CA LEU A 193 9.80 -6.94 8.04
C LEU A 193 10.23 -7.36 9.45
N VAL A 194 9.71 -8.51 9.91
CA VAL A 194 10.08 -9.09 11.20
C VAL A 194 10.63 -10.50 11.02
N THR A 195 11.65 -10.85 11.79
CA THR A 195 12.27 -12.17 11.81
C THR A 195 12.23 -12.77 13.22
N GLY A 196 12.45 -14.07 13.34
CA GLY A 196 12.55 -14.78 14.62
C GLY A 196 11.29 -15.52 15.05
N ILE A 197 10.18 -15.40 14.31
CA ILE A 197 8.93 -16.10 14.62
C ILE A 197 8.59 -17.07 13.47
N GLU A 198 8.68 -18.37 13.73
CA GLU A 198 8.40 -19.41 12.74
C GLU A 198 6.88 -19.62 12.50
N GLU A 199 6.06 -19.37 13.50
CA GLU A 199 4.62 -19.66 13.50
C GLU A 199 3.76 -18.51 12.92
N LEU A 200 4.31 -17.64 12.07
CA LEU A 200 3.57 -16.57 11.42
C LEU A 200 2.76 -17.09 10.22
N ASN A 201 1.53 -16.61 10.13
CA ASN A 201 0.65 -16.74 8.97
C ASN A 201 0.22 -15.38 8.44
N ILE A 202 -0.30 -15.33 7.22
CA ILE A 202 -0.95 -14.12 6.70
C ILE A 202 -2.20 -13.85 7.55
N GLY A 203 -2.31 -12.62 8.07
CA GLY A 203 -3.37 -12.23 8.99
C GLY A 203 -3.02 -12.35 10.47
N THR A 204 -1.96 -13.09 10.85
CA THR A 204 -1.49 -13.13 12.24
C THR A 204 -1.18 -11.72 12.73
N THR A 205 -1.64 -11.38 13.94
CA THR A 205 -1.29 -10.14 14.63
C THR A 205 -0.14 -10.38 15.59
N ILE A 206 0.92 -9.58 15.48
CA ILE A 206 1.96 -9.44 16.52
C ILE A 206 1.49 -8.34 17.44
N THR A 207 1.37 -8.62 18.73
CA THR A 207 0.74 -7.74 19.70
C THR A 207 1.55 -7.63 20.98
N ASP A 208 1.17 -6.67 21.83
CA ASP A 208 1.75 -6.51 23.15
C ASP A 208 1.55 -7.78 24.00
N LYS A 209 2.60 -8.23 24.68
CA LYS A 209 2.58 -9.48 25.46
C LYS A 209 1.69 -9.41 26.72
N ASP A 210 1.50 -8.21 27.26
CA ASP A 210 0.75 -7.97 28.50
C ASP A 210 -0.67 -7.49 28.22
N HIS A 211 -0.91 -6.91 27.03
CA HIS A 211 -2.23 -6.46 26.57
C HIS A 211 -2.50 -7.03 25.15
N PRO A 212 -2.62 -8.35 25.01
CA PRO A 212 -2.77 -8.98 23.71
C PRO A 212 -4.14 -8.63 23.08
N GLU A 213 -4.10 -8.13 21.85
CA GLU A 213 -5.25 -7.79 21.04
C GLU A 213 -4.94 -8.08 19.58
N ALA A 214 -5.88 -8.65 18.85
CA ALA A 214 -5.64 -8.99 17.44
C ALA A 214 -6.70 -8.39 16.52
N LEU A 215 -6.24 -8.07 15.30
CA LEU A 215 -7.10 -7.72 14.18
C LEU A 215 -7.77 -8.98 13.60
N PRO A 216 -8.93 -8.83 12.91
CA PRO A 216 -9.52 -9.94 12.16
C PRO A 216 -8.52 -10.54 11.17
N MET A 217 -8.57 -11.86 10.98
CA MET A 217 -7.71 -12.53 10.02
C MET A 217 -7.97 -12.03 8.62
N LEU A 218 -6.89 -11.88 7.84
CA LEU A 218 -7.00 -11.54 6.43
C LEU A 218 -7.45 -12.77 5.63
N THR A 219 -8.45 -12.60 4.78
CA THR A 219 -8.82 -13.62 3.79
C THR A 219 -7.82 -13.59 2.63
N VAL A 220 -7.22 -14.73 2.35
CA VAL A 220 -6.39 -14.93 1.16
C VAL A 220 -7.29 -15.58 0.11
N ASP A 221 -7.66 -14.81 -0.93
CA ASP A 221 -8.38 -15.31 -2.11
C ASP A 221 -7.40 -15.92 -3.13
#